data_84c66324642c3d6cb8ef269b2ece1606
#
_entry.id   84c66324642c3d6cb8ef269b2ece1606
#
_cell.length_a   1.000
_cell.length_b   1.000
_cell.length_c   1.000
_cell.angle_alpha   90.00
_cell.angle_beta   90.00
_cell.angle_gamma   90.00
#
_symmetry.space_group_name_H-M   'P 1'
#
loop_
_entity.id
_entity.type
_entity.pdbx_description
1 polymer ?
#
loop_
_entity_poly.entity_id
_entity_poly.type
_entity_poly.pdbx_seq_one_letter_code
_entity_poly.pdbx_strand_id
1 'polypeptide(L)'
;MKAALCKSLDGPQSLVIEKLPEPVLKPGQALVNVKAVGLNFADTLITRGKYQFKPELPFAPGAEIAGVVEAVAERSSGIAPGQRVMAYVNWGGAAE
;
A
#
# COMPACT_ATOMS: atom_id res chain seq x y z
N MET A 1 4.80 -7.07 -9.31
CA MET A 1 5.16 -5.76 -8.77
C MET A 1 6.17 -5.87 -7.65
N LYS A 2 6.95 -4.84 -7.40
CA LYS A 2 7.88 -4.81 -6.27
C LYS A 2 7.21 -4.17 -5.06
N ALA A 3 7.51 -4.69 -3.88
CA ALA A 3 7.01 -4.16 -2.62
C ALA A 3 8.09 -4.21 -1.55
N ALA A 4 8.06 -3.25 -0.64
CA ALA A 4 8.88 -3.29 0.58
C ALA A 4 8.06 -4.04 1.63
N LEU A 5 8.49 -5.25 1.98
CA LEU A 5 7.71 -6.14 2.84
C LEU A 5 8.26 -6.24 4.25
N CYS A 6 7.34 -6.14 5.20
CA CYS A 6 7.56 -6.48 6.60
C CYS A 6 7.22 -7.96 6.78
N LYS A 7 8.24 -8.78 6.97
CA LYS A 7 8.08 -10.23 7.14
C LYS A 7 8.22 -10.64 8.62
N SER A 8 8.70 -9.73 9.46
CA SER A 8 8.78 -9.91 10.90
C SER A 8 8.62 -8.55 11.57
N LEU A 9 8.24 -8.54 12.84
CA LEU A 9 7.99 -7.30 13.58
C LEU A 9 9.26 -6.76 14.24
N ASP A 10 10.34 -6.69 13.49
CA ASP A 10 11.66 -6.25 13.96
C ASP A 10 12.00 -4.80 13.59
N GLY A 11 11.04 -4.06 13.08
CA GLY A 11 11.22 -2.65 12.76
C GLY A 11 11.57 -2.39 11.29
N PRO A 12 11.69 -1.10 10.91
CA PRO A 12 11.90 -0.73 9.50
C PRO A 12 13.17 -1.29 8.87
N GLN A 13 14.22 -1.49 9.66
CA GLN A 13 15.48 -2.01 9.15
C GLN A 13 15.39 -3.46 8.67
N SER A 14 14.32 -4.17 9.02
CA SER A 14 14.12 -5.56 8.60
C SER A 14 13.27 -5.68 7.32
N LEU A 15 12.83 -4.58 6.74
CA LEU A 15 12.08 -4.59 5.50
C LEU A 15 12.91 -5.15 4.35
N VAL A 16 12.27 -5.93 3.49
CA VAL A 16 12.92 -6.50 2.30
C VAL A 16 12.13 -6.15 1.06
N ILE A 17 12.83 -6.01 -0.07
CA ILE A 17 12.19 -5.76 -1.36
C ILE A 17 11.97 -7.10 -2.04
N GLU A 18 10.70 -7.41 -2.34
CA GLU A 18 10.34 -8.64 -3.03
C GLU A 18 9.29 -8.38 -4.09
N LYS A 19 9.19 -9.29 -5.04
CA LYS A 19 8.15 -9.25 -6.06
C LYS A 19 6.90 -9.95 -5.53
N LEU A 20 5.74 -9.33 -5.79
CA LEU A 20 4.43 -9.87 -5.44
C LEU A 20 3.54 -9.88 -6.69
N PRO A 21 2.55 -10.77 -6.75
CA PRO A 21 1.51 -10.66 -7.77
C PRO A 21 0.71 -9.38 -7.56
N GLU A 22 0.13 -8.85 -8.64
CA GLU A 22 -0.75 -7.69 -8.53
C GLU A 22 -1.99 -8.04 -7.69
N PRO A 23 -2.50 -7.07 -6.91
CA PRO A 23 -3.73 -7.30 -6.16
C PRO A 23 -4.91 -7.59 -7.09
N VAL A 24 -5.84 -8.41 -6.63
CA VAL A 24 -7.08 -8.67 -7.36
C VAL A 24 -8.06 -7.54 -7.08
N LEU A 25 -8.57 -6.93 -8.15
CA LEU A 25 -9.50 -5.83 -8.06
C LEU A 25 -10.88 -6.34 -7.64
N LYS A 26 -11.41 -5.77 -6.55
CA LYS A 26 -12.73 -6.13 -6.01
C LYS A 26 -13.74 -5.00 -6.29
N PRO A 27 -15.06 -5.30 -6.26
CA PRO A 27 -16.08 -4.26 -6.46
C PRO A 27 -15.86 -3.06 -5.54
N GLY A 28 -16.05 -1.86 -6.06
CA GLY A 28 -15.85 -0.61 -5.34
C GLY A 28 -14.41 -0.15 -5.23
N GLN A 29 -13.46 -0.89 -5.76
CA GLN A 29 -12.02 -0.59 -5.67
C GLN A 29 -11.46 -0.05 -6.98
N ALA A 30 -10.33 0.63 -6.87
CA ALA A 30 -9.51 1.04 -8.01
C ALA A 30 -8.09 0.52 -7.81
N LEU A 31 -7.46 0.12 -8.88
CA LEU A 31 -6.05 -0.26 -8.89
C LEU A 31 -5.22 0.97 -9.24
N VAL A 32 -4.30 1.33 -8.38
CA VAL A 32 -3.45 2.51 -8.54
C VAL A 32 -2.02 2.08 -8.75
N ASN A 33 -1.41 2.60 -9.81
CA ASN A 33 0.04 2.47 -10.02
C ASN A 33 0.70 3.54 -9.15
N VAL A 34 1.29 3.12 -8.03
CA VAL A 34 1.87 4.03 -7.04
C VAL A 34 3.14 4.66 -7.59
N LYS A 35 3.21 5.98 -7.57
CA LYS A 35 4.39 6.75 -8.00
C LYS A 35 5.17 7.31 -6.82
N ALA A 36 4.50 7.54 -5.69
CA ALA A 36 5.14 8.04 -4.48
C ALA A 36 4.39 7.52 -3.26
N VAL A 37 5.12 7.24 -2.19
CA VAL A 37 4.57 6.87 -0.90
C VAL A 37 5.16 7.81 0.15
N GLY A 38 4.30 8.36 1.01
CA GLY A 38 4.74 9.17 2.14
C GLY A 38 5.07 8.27 3.33
N LEU A 39 6.23 8.47 3.92
CA LEU A 39 6.64 7.75 5.12
C LEU A 39 6.34 8.59 6.34
N ASN A 40 5.82 7.96 7.38
CA ASN A 40 5.39 8.62 8.60
C ASN A 40 5.89 7.88 9.82
N PHE A 41 5.81 8.52 10.99
CA PHE A 41 6.22 7.89 12.24
C PHE A 41 5.43 6.60 12.51
N ALA A 42 4.16 6.56 12.10
CA ALA A 42 3.33 5.36 12.24
C ALA A 42 3.94 4.12 11.58
N ASP A 43 4.70 4.30 10.49
CA ASP A 43 5.35 3.17 9.82
C ASP A 43 6.42 2.52 10.69
N THR A 44 7.07 3.29 11.56
CA THR A 44 8.03 2.73 12.52
C THR A 44 7.33 1.90 13.59
N LEU A 45 6.10 2.25 13.95
CA LEU A 45 5.31 1.53 14.95
C LEU A 45 4.67 0.28 14.36
N ILE A 46 4.10 0.38 13.16
CA ILE A 46 3.40 -0.75 12.54
C ILE A 46 4.38 -1.88 12.21
N THR A 47 5.59 -1.55 11.79
CA THR A 47 6.63 -2.55 11.51
C THR A 47 7.21 -3.20 12.76
N ARG A 48 6.93 -2.64 13.94
CA ARG A 48 7.31 -3.21 15.24
C ARG A 48 6.14 -3.89 15.96
N GLY A 49 4.95 -3.91 15.36
CA GLY A 49 3.75 -4.45 15.99
C GLY A 49 3.24 -3.60 17.15
N LYS A 50 3.56 -2.31 17.18
CA LYS A 50 3.22 -1.38 18.27
C LYS A 50 2.21 -0.31 17.86
N TYR A 51 1.53 -0.52 16.73
CA TYR A 51 0.52 0.41 16.24
C TYR A 51 -0.87 -0.18 16.42
N GLN A 52 -1.90 0.67 16.34
CA GLN A 52 -3.29 0.22 16.50
C GLN A 52 -3.73 -0.71 15.36
N PHE A 53 -3.18 -0.54 14.16
CA PHE A 53 -3.39 -1.49 13.06
C PHE A 53 -2.29 -2.54 13.12
N LYS A 54 -2.70 -3.82 13.05
CA LYS A 54 -1.77 -4.96 13.09
C LYS A 54 -2.06 -5.90 11.93
N PRO A 55 -1.63 -5.53 10.71
CA PRO A 55 -1.86 -6.40 9.55
C PRO A 55 -1.17 -7.74 9.71
N GLU A 56 -1.69 -8.74 9.00
CA GLU A 56 -1.04 -10.05 8.94
C GLU A 56 0.27 -9.95 8.16
N LEU A 57 1.28 -10.66 8.64
CA LEU A 57 2.56 -10.77 7.94
C LEU A 57 2.46 -11.73 6.74
N PRO A 58 3.14 -11.47 5.64
CA PRO A 58 3.88 -10.26 5.34
C PRO A 58 2.97 -9.12 4.88
N PHE A 59 3.36 -7.89 5.15
CA PHE A 59 2.63 -6.72 4.66
C PHE A 59 3.60 -5.61 4.27
N ALA A 60 3.15 -4.67 3.43
CA ALA A 60 3.90 -3.47 3.12
C ALA A 60 3.40 -2.32 4.02
N PRO A 61 4.30 -1.54 4.63
CA PRO A 61 3.88 -0.31 5.33
C PRO A 61 3.54 0.79 4.32
N GLY A 62 3.29 1.99 4.82
CA GLY A 62 2.99 3.16 3.98
C GLY A 62 1.51 3.45 3.95
N ALA A 63 1.11 4.58 4.52
CA ALA A 63 -0.29 4.92 4.71
C ALA A 63 -0.83 5.94 3.68
N GLU A 64 0.06 6.66 3.03
CA GLU A 64 -0.37 7.68 2.06
C GLU A 64 0.39 7.52 0.75
N ILE A 65 -0.33 7.59 -0.34
CA ILE A 65 0.22 7.38 -1.68
C ILE A 65 -0.23 8.48 -2.63
N ALA A 66 0.54 8.63 -3.70
CA ALA A 66 0.15 9.34 -4.89
C ALA A 66 0.47 8.46 -6.09
N GLY A 67 -0.40 8.45 -7.08
CA GLY A 67 -0.20 7.61 -8.25
C GLY A 67 -1.23 7.87 -9.34
N VAL A 68 -1.28 6.94 -10.29
CA VAL A 68 -2.16 7.01 -11.44
C VAL A 68 -3.09 5.81 -11.42
N VAL A 69 -4.38 6.04 -11.60
CA VAL A 69 -5.37 4.97 -11.66
C VAL A 69 -5.11 4.12 -12.89
N GLU A 70 -4.94 2.82 -12.70
CA GLU A 70 -4.67 1.86 -13.76
C GLU A 70 -5.94 1.17 -14.22
N ALA A 71 -6.81 0.81 -13.27
CA ALA A 71 -8.07 0.15 -13.56
C ALA A 71 -9.08 0.45 -12.46
N VAL A 72 -10.37 0.37 -12.77
CA VAL A 72 -11.44 0.52 -11.79
C VAL A 72 -12.38 -0.68 -11.88
N ALA A 73 -12.88 -1.09 -10.73
CA ALA A 73 -13.82 -2.19 -10.63
C ALA A 73 -15.26 -1.67 -10.76
N GLU A 74 -16.20 -2.62 -10.84
CA GLU A 74 -17.60 -2.31 -10.77
C GLU A 74 -17.93 -1.53 -9.49
N ARG A 75 -18.91 -0.64 -9.56
CA ARG A 75 -19.39 0.21 -8.45
C ARG A 75 -18.39 1.28 -8.01
N SER A 76 -17.26 1.42 -8.67
CA SER A 76 -16.39 2.56 -8.47
C SER A 76 -16.97 3.76 -9.19
N SER A 77 -16.99 4.93 -8.53
CA SER A 77 -17.53 6.15 -9.12
C SER A 77 -16.61 7.33 -8.86
N GLY A 78 -16.62 8.30 -9.75
CA GLY A 78 -15.81 9.50 -9.62
C GLY A 78 -14.34 9.33 -9.95
N ILE A 79 -13.91 8.12 -10.33
CA ILE A 79 -12.51 7.81 -10.63
C ILE A 79 -12.46 7.07 -11.97
N ALA A 80 -11.47 7.41 -12.81
CA ALA A 80 -11.28 6.79 -14.11
C ALA A 80 -9.81 6.45 -14.36
N PRO A 81 -9.51 5.41 -15.17
CA PRO A 81 -8.14 5.09 -15.55
C PRO A 81 -7.43 6.29 -16.15
N GLY A 82 -6.15 6.45 -15.82
CA GLY A 82 -5.32 7.58 -16.25
C GLY A 82 -5.38 8.79 -15.33
N GLN A 83 -6.28 8.81 -14.37
CA GLN A 83 -6.44 9.92 -13.43
C GLN A 83 -5.34 9.89 -12.37
N ARG A 84 -4.78 11.06 -12.05
CA ARG A 84 -3.82 11.19 -10.94
C ARG A 84 -4.57 11.31 -9.62
N VAL A 85 -4.15 10.56 -8.62
CA VAL A 85 -4.84 10.51 -7.33
C VAL A 85 -3.85 10.52 -6.17
N MET A 86 -4.37 10.93 -5.01
CA MET A 86 -3.73 10.75 -3.71
C MET A 86 -4.69 9.97 -2.83
N ALA A 87 -4.17 9.13 -1.96
CA ALA A 87 -5.03 8.34 -1.07
C ALA A 87 -4.35 8.05 0.27
N TYR A 88 -5.18 7.89 1.28
CA TYR A 88 -4.78 7.38 2.58
C TYR A 88 -5.27 5.93 2.70
N VAL A 89 -4.34 5.00 2.98
CA VAL A 89 -4.66 3.56 2.88
C VAL A 89 -4.35 2.77 4.15
N ASN A 90 -3.96 3.40 5.24
CA ASN A 90 -3.56 2.80 6.51
C ASN A 90 -2.24 2.00 6.43
N TRP A 91 -2.13 1.05 5.51
CA TRP A 91 -0.88 0.36 5.19
C TRP A 91 -0.98 -0.17 3.76
N GLY A 92 0.13 -0.67 3.23
CA GLY A 92 0.16 -1.27 1.90
C GLY A 92 0.70 -0.37 0.81
N GLY A 93 1.00 0.89 1.11
CA GLY A 93 1.42 1.87 0.09
C GLY A 93 2.83 1.67 -0.44
N ALA A 94 3.71 1.01 0.31
CA ALA A 94 5.11 0.79 -0.11
C ALA A 94 5.22 -0.37 -1.11
N ALA A 95 4.39 -0.33 -2.15
CA ALA A 95 4.31 -1.31 -3.23
C ALA A 95 3.97 -0.59 -4.53
N GLU A 96 4.43 -1.14 -5.64
CA GLU A 96 4.07 -0.60 -6.96
C GLU A 96 2.61 -0.88 -7.28
#